data_f7a0f5ae4138b9443b12e7e16f05de3c
#
_entry.id   f7a0f5ae4138b9443b12e7e16f05de3c
#
_cell.length_a   1.000
_cell.length_b   1.000
_cell.length_c   1.000
_cell.angle_alpha   90.00
_cell.angle_beta   90.00
_cell.angle_gamma   90.00
#
_symmetry.space_group_name_H-M   'P 1'
#
loop_
_entity.id
_entity.type
_entity.pdbx_description
1 polymer ?
#
loop_
_entity_poly.entity_id
_entity_poly.type
_entity_poly.pdbx_seq_one_letter_code
_entity_poly.pdbx_strand_id
1 'polypeptide(L)'
;MPGASTRRPGGAQAGFSMIEALVALLVLSLGLLALAGFQIRVLTDSVGASNQNIAMQLAGDMADRIRANPVAGASTVSPYVADWSPANEDEPKPSCVSAAASCNAAELAAHDLWSWKHAVAAALPGGLADVQGRAAAGSMLFMHIAWD
;
A
#
# COMPACT_ATOMS: atom_id res chain seq x y z
N MET A 1 16.64 8.10 85.78
CA MET A 1 15.50 7.87 84.87
C MET A 1 16.00 6.99 83.72
N PRO A 2 15.54 5.70 83.61
CA PRO A 2 15.99 4.77 82.47
C PRO A 2 15.13 5.02 81.29
N GLY A 3 15.81 5.22 80.08
CA GLY A 3 15.18 5.44 78.82
C GLY A 3 14.54 4.15 78.30
N ALA A 4 13.28 4.22 77.93
CA ALA A 4 12.54 3.13 77.29
C ALA A 4 13.01 2.96 75.81
N SER A 5 13.66 1.81 75.49
CA SER A 5 14.02 1.41 74.16
C SER A 5 12.76 0.83 73.48
N THR A 6 12.18 1.56 72.56
CA THR A 6 11.10 1.06 71.67
C THR A 6 11.68 0.13 70.63
N ARG A 7 11.54 -1.19 70.79
CA ARG A 7 11.78 -2.19 69.75
C ARG A 7 10.75 -1.95 68.58
N ARG A 8 11.25 -1.61 67.40
CA ARG A 8 10.47 -1.66 66.17
C ARG A 8 10.14 -3.13 65.87
N PRO A 9 8.87 -3.45 65.60
CA PRO A 9 8.52 -4.81 65.15
C PRO A 9 9.21 -5.05 63.79
N GLY A 10 10.03 -6.11 63.76
CA GLY A 10 10.63 -6.61 62.52
C GLY A 10 9.52 -7.03 61.58
N GLY A 11 9.42 -6.36 60.42
CA GLY A 11 8.49 -6.75 59.35
C GLY A 11 8.82 -8.20 58.93
N ALA A 12 7.82 -9.08 58.98
CA ALA A 12 7.93 -10.42 58.44
C ALA A 12 8.29 -10.35 56.95
N GLN A 13 9.48 -10.76 56.55
CA GLN A 13 9.83 -10.95 55.14
C GLN A 13 9.04 -12.18 54.63
N ALA A 14 7.95 -11.91 53.89
CA ALA A 14 7.25 -12.96 53.13
C ALA A 14 8.14 -13.38 51.94
N GLY A 15 8.68 -14.57 52.03
CA GLY A 15 9.43 -15.16 50.93
C GLY A 15 8.47 -15.56 49.78
N PHE A 16 8.84 -15.31 48.56
CA PHE A 16 8.11 -15.75 47.37
C PHE A 16 8.07 -17.29 47.31
N SER A 17 6.89 -17.86 47.12
CA SER A 17 6.72 -19.29 46.91
C SER A 17 7.20 -19.70 45.50
N MET A 18 7.88 -20.86 45.38
CA MET A 18 8.27 -21.40 44.05
C MET A 18 7.06 -21.57 43.11
N ILE A 19 5.88 -21.92 43.66
CA ILE A 19 4.68 -22.07 42.86
C ILE A 19 4.19 -20.72 42.32
N GLU A 20 4.31 -19.66 43.08
CA GLU A 20 3.93 -18.30 42.67
C GLU A 20 4.81 -17.80 41.51
N ALA A 21 6.13 -18.09 41.59
CA ALA A 21 7.06 -17.77 40.50
C ALA A 21 6.73 -18.55 39.21
N LEU A 22 6.37 -19.82 39.31
CA LEU A 22 6.00 -20.66 38.19
C LEU A 22 4.69 -20.17 37.53
N VAL A 23 3.70 -19.84 38.34
CA VAL A 23 2.40 -19.28 37.85
C VAL A 23 2.63 -17.92 37.18
N ALA A 24 3.45 -17.05 37.77
CA ALA A 24 3.77 -15.76 37.20
C ALA A 24 4.46 -15.89 35.83
N LEU A 25 5.42 -16.80 35.69
CA LEU A 25 6.09 -17.09 34.41
C LEU A 25 5.13 -17.66 33.36
N LEU A 26 4.20 -18.53 33.78
CA LEU A 26 3.19 -19.08 32.89
C LEU A 26 2.25 -17.99 32.36
N VAL A 27 1.74 -17.13 33.23
CA VAL A 27 0.86 -16.01 32.82
C VAL A 27 1.62 -15.03 31.93
N LEU A 28 2.88 -14.72 32.26
CA LEU A 28 3.74 -13.85 31.47
C LEU A 28 3.96 -14.43 30.06
N SER A 29 4.26 -15.73 29.94
CA SER A 29 4.49 -16.37 28.64
C SER A 29 3.25 -16.38 27.77
N LEU A 30 2.07 -16.63 28.33
CA LEU A 30 0.79 -16.54 27.60
C LEU A 30 0.51 -15.11 27.14
N GLY A 31 0.79 -14.11 27.97
CA GLY A 31 0.64 -12.69 27.63
C GLY A 31 1.55 -12.27 26.46
N LEU A 32 2.83 -12.72 26.48
CA LEU A 32 3.76 -12.43 25.40
C LEU A 32 3.35 -13.10 24.08
N LEU A 33 2.80 -14.32 24.15
CA LEU A 33 2.33 -15.03 22.95
C LEU A 33 1.12 -14.31 22.31
N ALA A 34 0.21 -13.80 23.14
CA ALA A 34 -0.93 -13.01 22.67
C ALA A 34 -0.49 -11.70 22.00
N LEU A 35 0.51 -11.01 22.58
CA LEU A 35 1.08 -9.79 21.98
C LEU A 35 1.77 -10.07 20.65
N ALA A 36 2.49 -11.18 20.52
CA ALA A 36 3.12 -11.57 19.26
C ALA A 36 2.08 -11.80 18.15
N GLY A 37 0.97 -12.47 18.45
CA GLY A 37 -0.14 -12.66 17.52
C GLY A 37 -0.80 -11.35 17.07
N PHE A 38 -0.92 -10.37 17.97
CA PHE A 38 -1.44 -9.04 17.65
C PHE A 38 -0.51 -8.28 16.72
N GLN A 39 0.81 -8.34 16.94
CA GLN A 39 1.80 -7.66 16.09
C GLN A 39 1.75 -8.13 14.63
N ILE A 40 1.56 -9.44 14.41
CA ILE A 40 1.43 -9.99 13.05
C ILE A 40 0.24 -9.38 12.32
N ARG A 41 -0.92 -9.26 12.97
CA ARG A 41 -2.12 -8.66 12.38
C ARG A 41 -1.90 -7.20 11.99
N VAL A 42 -1.30 -6.42 12.89
CA VAL A 42 -0.99 -5.00 12.62
C VAL A 42 -0.08 -4.84 11.41
N LEU A 43 0.92 -5.71 11.26
CA LEU A 43 1.82 -5.69 10.10
C LEU A 43 1.09 -6.01 8.80
N THR A 44 0.21 -7.02 8.81
CA THR A 44 -0.59 -7.38 7.62
C THR A 44 -1.52 -6.24 7.20
N ASP A 45 -2.22 -5.64 8.16
CA ASP A 45 -3.12 -4.50 7.90
C ASP A 45 -2.35 -3.28 7.39
N SER A 46 -1.13 -3.04 7.91
CA SER A 46 -0.25 -1.96 7.47
C SER A 46 0.20 -2.13 6.02
N VAL A 47 0.54 -3.35 5.60
CA VAL A 47 0.91 -3.65 4.20
C VAL A 47 -0.28 -3.42 3.27
N GLY A 48 -1.48 -3.88 3.64
CA GLY A 48 -2.70 -3.64 2.87
C GLY A 48 -3.01 -2.15 2.70
N ALA A 49 -2.92 -1.37 3.77
CA ALA A 49 -3.10 0.09 3.71
C ALA A 49 -2.03 0.78 2.85
N SER A 50 -0.79 0.31 2.89
CA SER A 50 0.30 0.82 2.03
C SER A 50 0.00 0.57 0.56
N ASN A 51 -0.38 -0.65 0.18
CA ASN A 51 -0.73 -0.99 -1.20
C ASN A 51 -1.90 -0.15 -1.72
N GLN A 52 -2.93 0.07 -0.88
CA GLN A 52 -4.04 0.94 -1.23
C GLN A 52 -3.62 2.39 -1.49
N ASN A 53 -2.71 2.94 -0.68
CA ASN A 53 -2.17 4.28 -0.89
C ASN A 53 -1.35 4.36 -2.20
N ILE A 54 -0.55 3.34 -2.50
CA ILE A 54 0.22 3.24 -3.75
C ILE A 54 -0.75 3.20 -4.95
N ALA A 55 -1.79 2.37 -4.89
CA ALA A 55 -2.80 2.29 -5.95
C ALA A 55 -3.49 3.64 -6.20
N MET A 56 -3.85 4.37 -5.14
CA MET A 56 -4.43 5.72 -5.28
C MET A 56 -3.47 6.71 -5.91
N GLN A 57 -2.17 6.66 -5.57
CA GLN A 57 -1.17 7.53 -6.20
C GLN A 57 -0.99 7.20 -7.68
N LEU A 58 -0.94 5.92 -8.03
CA LEU A 58 -0.82 5.48 -9.43
C LEU A 58 -2.06 5.85 -10.25
N ALA A 59 -3.26 5.76 -9.68
CA ALA A 59 -4.47 6.23 -10.33
C ALA A 59 -4.46 7.75 -10.53
N GLY A 60 -3.96 8.51 -9.55
CA GLY A 60 -3.75 9.96 -9.66
C GLY A 60 -2.76 10.32 -10.76
N ASP A 61 -1.61 9.64 -10.84
CA ASP A 61 -0.62 9.84 -11.90
C ASP A 61 -1.23 9.62 -13.29
N MET A 62 -1.99 8.54 -13.49
CA MET A 62 -2.66 8.29 -14.76
C MET A 62 -3.69 9.37 -15.10
N ALA A 63 -4.47 9.82 -14.12
CA ALA A 63 -5.43 10.91 -14.31
C ALA A 63 -4.73 12.21 -14.73
N ASP A 64 -3.57 12.52 -14.18
CA ASP A 64 -2.79 13.71 -14.53
C ASP A 64 -2.19 13.61 -15.93
N ARG A 65 -1.70 12.43 -16.34
CA ARG A 65 -1.25 12.15 -17.72
C ARG A 65 -2.37 12.36 -18.74
N ILE A 66 -3.57 11.84 -18.46
CA ILE A 66 -4.76 12.05 -19.32
C ILE A 66 -5.12 13.52 -19.41
N ARG A 67 -5.06 14.28 -18.31
CA ARG A 67 -5.31 15.73 -18.31
C ARG A 67 -4.26 16.52 -19.09
N ALA A 68 -3.01 16.07 -19.04
CA ALA A 68 -1.91 16.68 -19.79
C ALA A 68 -2.00 16.43 -21.30
N ASN A 69 -2.76 15.40 -21.72
CA ASN A 69 -3.02 15.08 -23.12
C ASN A 69 -4.52 15.17 -23.47
N PRO A 70 -5.10 16.38 -23.49
CA PRO A 70 -6.55 16.57 -23.61
C PRO A 70 -7.11 16.10 -24.97
N VAL A 71 -6.30 16.08 -26.02
CA VAL A 71 -6.72 15.62 -27.35
C VAL A 71 -7.04 14.12 -27.32
N ALA A 72 -6.19 13.30 -26.69
CA ALA A 72 -6.44 11.88 -26.52
C ALA A 72 -7.48 11.62 -25.43
N GLY A 73 -7.43 12.34 -24.32
CA GLY A 73 -8.33 12.15 -23.18
C GLY A 73 -9.79 12.46 -23.49
N ALA A 74 -10.06 13.51 -24.28
CA ALA A 74 -11.42 13.94 -24.66
C ALA A 74 -11.98 13.25 -25.90
N SER A 75 -11.24 12.37 -26.55
CA SER A 75 -11.68 11.63 -27.73
C SER A 75 -12.85 10.69 -27.39
N THR A 76 -13.83 10.58 -28.30
CA THR A 76 -14.96 9.62 -28.16
C THR A 76 -14.51 8.17 -28.10
N VAL A 77 -13.38 7.85 -28.77
CA VAL A 77 -12.64 6.58 -28.63
C VAL A 77 -11.25 6.95 -28.14
N SER A 78 -11.11 7.08 -26.82
CA SER A 78 -9.86 7.51 -26.23
C SER A 78 -8.76 6.46 -26.44
N PRO A 79 -7.57 6.87 -26.92
CA PRO A 79 -6.39 5.98 -26.98
C PRO A 79 -5.92 5.51 -25.59
N TYR A 80 -6.42 6.10 -24.52
CA TYR A 80 -6.15 5.64 -23.14
C TYR A 80 -6.98 4.43 -22.71
N VAL A 81 -7.97 3.99 -23.51
CA VAL A 81 -8.72 2.77 -23.19
C VAL A 81 -7.80 1.56 -23.33
N ALA A 82 -7.70 0.78 -22.26
CA ALA A 82 -6.84 -0.39 -22.18
C ALA A 82 -7.52 -1.47 -21.33
N ASP A 83 -7.28 -2.71 -21.64
CA ASP A 83 -7.77 -3.88 -20.92
C ASP A 83 -6.85 -4.29 -19.76
N TRP A 84 -7.23 -5.36 -19.05
CA TRP A 84 -6.47 -5.96 -17.94
C TRP A 84 -5.19 -6.70 -18.37
N SER A 85 -4.80 -6.64 -19.63
CA SER A 85 -3.56 -7.27 -20.07
C SER A 85 -2.35 -6.70 -19.32
N PRO A 86 -1.32 -7.52 -19.03
CA PRO A 86 -0.04 -7.02 -18.53
C PRO A 86 0.56 -5.98 -19.49
N ALA A 87 1.45 -5.15 -18.96
CA ALA A 87 2.22 -4.25 -19.81
C ALA A 87 3.05 -5.05 -20.80
N ASN A 88 3.09 -4.61 -22.05
CA ASN A 88 3.99 -5.20 -23.05
C ASN A 88 5.43 -4.96 -22.63
N GLU A 89 6.33 -5.93 -22.86
CA GLU A 89 7.74 -5.78 -22.53
C GLU A 89 8.41 -4.67 -23.36
N ASP A 90 8.01 -4.52 -24.62
CA ASP A 90 8.56 -3.52 -25.53
C ASP A 90 7.90 -2.15 -25.34
N GLU A 91 8.72 -1.10 -25.22
CA GLU A 91 8.28 0.28 -25.23
C GLU A 91 7.64 0.65 -26.58
N PRO A 92 6.46 1.32 -26.58
CA PRO A 92 5.86 1.82 -27.81
C PRO A 92 6.78 2.77 -28.57
N LYS A 93 6.73 2.71 -29.90
CA LYS A 93 7.51 3.59 -30.77
C LYS A 93 6.58 4.61 -31.47
N PRO A 94 7.00 5.90 -31.54
CA PRO A 94 8.27 6.46 -31.05
C PRO A 94 8.34 6.55 -29.53
N SER A 95 9.54 6.50 -28.94
CA SER A 95 9.71 6.79 -27.53
C SER A 95 9.45 8.28 -27.26
N CYS A 96 8.55 8.57 -26.30
CA CYS A 96 8.07 9.92 -26.01
C CYS A 96 8.79 10.60 -24.81
N VAL A 97 9.89 10.04 -24.33
CA VAL A 97 10.58 10.54 -23.11
C VAL A 97 11.65 11.60 -23.37
N SER A 98 12.08 11.81 -24.60
CA SER A 98 13.14 12.80 -24.89
C SER A 98 12.57 14.16 -25.25
N ALA A 99 13.27 15.24 -24.91
CA ALA A 99 12.88 16.60 -25.32
C ALA A 99 12.87 16.82 -26.85
N ALA A 100 13.51 15.93 -27.60
CA ALA A 100 13.51 15.93 -29.07
C ALA A 100 12.41 15.03 -29.66
N ALA A 101 11.66 14.30 -28.83
CA ALA A 101 10.59 13.45 -29.30
C ALA A 101 9.40 14.28 -29.79
N SER A 102 8.93 13.95 -30.99
CA SER A 102 7.73 14.56 -31.58
C SER A 102 6.64 13.51 -31.62
N CYS A 103 5.96 13.29 -30.48
CA CYS A 103 4.84 12.35 -30.38
C CYS A 103 3.52 13.09 -30.66
N ASN A 104 2.64 12.43 -31.41
CA ASN A 104 1.25 12.84 -31.48
C ASN A 104 0.48 12.40 -30.21
N ALA A 105 -0.78 12.86 -30.06
CA ALA A 105 -1.57 12.59 -28.87
C ALA A 105 -1.82 11.09 -28.62
N ALA A 106 -1.95 10.27 -29.65
CA ALA A 106 -2.18 8.83 -29.53
C ALA A 106 -0.87 8.08 -29.19
N GLU A 107 0.25 8.47 -29.75
CA GLU A 107 1.58 7.92 -29.42
C GLU A 107 1.96 8.22 -27.98
N LEU A 108 1.67 9.44 -27.52
CA LEU A 108 1.88 9.82 -26.12
C LEU A 108 0.99 8.98 -25.19
N ALA A 109 -0.30 8.78 -25.54
CA ALA A 109 -1.20 7.96 -24.75
C ALA A 109 -0.73 6.48 -24.65
N ALA A 110 -0.23 5.92 -25.75
CA ALA A 110 0.32 4.56 -25.76
C ALA A 110 1.55 4.44 -24.84
N HIS A 111 2.45 5.42 -24.88
CA HIS A 111 3.61 5.47 -24.00
C HIS A 111 3.21 5.64 -22.52
N ASP A 112 2.25 6.52 -22.24
CA ASP A 112 1.73 6.76 -20.88
C ASP A 112 1.13 5.48 -20.31
N LEU A 113 0.29 4.75 -21.06
CA LEU A 113 -0.31 3.48 -20.66
C LEU A 113 0.76 2.41 -20.40
N TRP A 114 1.73 2.29 -21.30
CA TRP A 114 2.83 1.34 -21.14
C TRP A 114 3.61 1.63 -19.86
N SER A 115 4.05 2.85 -19.67
CA SER A 115 4.81 3.29 -18.49
C SER A 115 4.01 3.10 -17.20
N TRP A 116 2.72 3.45 -17.21
CA TRP A 116 1.84 3.33 -16.05
C TRP A 116 1.57 1.88 -15.66
N LYS A 117 1.26 1.00 -16.62
CA LYS A 117 1.07 -0.43 -16.36
C LYS A 117 2.33 -1.08 -15.79
N HIS A 118 3.52 -0.69 -16.27
CA HIS A 118 4.78 -1.13 -15.69
C HIS A 118 4.96 -0.64 -14.25
N ALA A 119 4.61 0.61 -13.97
CA ALA A 119 4.67 1.15 -12.62
C ALA A 119 3.71 0.40 -11.66
N VAL A 120 2.49 0.05 -12.12
CA VAL A 120 1.54 -0.75 -11.35
C VAL A 120 2.09 -2.15 -11.05
N ALA A 121 2.60 -2.83 -12.07
CA ALA A 121 3.17 -4.18 -11.92
C ALA A 121 4.41 -4.22 -11.02
N ALA A 122 5.22 -3.15 -11.03
CA ALA A 122 6.42 -3.05 -10.20
C ALA A 122 6.12 -2.67 -8.74
N ALA A 123 5.06 -1.91 -8.49
CA ALA A 123 4.76 -1.36 -7.17
C ALA A 123 3.79 -2.20 -6.35
N LEU A 124 2.95 -3.01 -6.99
CA LEU A 124 1.90 -3.80 -6.36
C LEU A 124 2.09 -5.30 -6.66
N PRO A 125 1.95 -6.19 -5.67
CA PRO A 125 2.04 -7.64 -5.89
C PRO A 125 0.97 -8.10 -6.88
N GLY A 126 1.35 -8.78 -7.96
CA GLY A 126 0.42 -9.20 -9.00
C GLY A 126 -0.33 -8.05 -9.69
N GLY A 127 0.21 -6.82 -9.62
CA GLY A 127 -0.45 -5.59 -10.05
C GLY A 127 -0.86 -5.60 -11.52
N LEU A 128 -2.16 -5.41 -11.77
CA LEU A 128 -2.76 -5.24 -13.08
C LEU A 128 -3.62 -3.97 -13.10
N ALA A 129 -3.77 -3.39 -14.28
CA ALA A 129 -4.59 -2.19 -14.43
C ALA A 129 -5.30 -2.14 -15.78
N ASP A 130 -6.51 -1.56 -15.76
CA ASP A 130 -7.28 -1.23 -16.95
C ASP A 130 -7.74 0.22 -16.96
N VAL A 131 -8.09 0.70 -18.14
CA VAL A 131 -8.76 2.00 -18.32
C VAL A 131 -9.97 1.79 -19.21
N GLN A 132 -11.15 2.02 -18.68
CA GLN A 132 -12.42 1.86 -19.40
C GLN A 132 -13.00 3.22 -19.79
N GLY A 133 -13.44 3.33 -21.03
CA GLY A 133 -14.17 4.51 -21.54
C GLY A 133 -15.68 4.29 -21.49
N ARG A 134 -16.42 5.29 -21.05
CA ARG A 134 -17.88 5.27 -21.13
C ARG A 134 -18.35 6.23 -22.22
N ALA A 135 -18.79 5.67 -23.33
CA ALA A 135 -19.21 6.41 -24.54
C ALA A 135 -20.43 7.33 -24.34
N ALA A 136 -21.22 7.14 -23.27
CA ALA A 136 -22.54 7.80 -23.11
C ALA A 136 -22.56 9.07 -22.27
N ALA A 137 -21.43 9.49 -21.66
CA ALA A 137 -21.41 10.58 -20.68
C ALA A 137 -20.21 11.52 -20.85
N GLY A 138 -19.92 11.95 -22.08
CA GLY A 138 -18.91 12.99 -22.30
C GLY A 138 -17.53 12.60 -21.81
N SER A 139 -16.91 11.58 -22.39
CA SER A 139 -15.49 11.24 -22.20
C SER A 139 -15.05 10.93 -20.76
N MET A 140 -15.87 10.27 -19.96
CA MET A 140 -15.40 9.77 -18.67
C MET A 140 -14.57 8.50 -18.86
N LEU A 141 -13.34 8.53 -18.31
CA LEU A 141 -12.45 7.38 -18.22
C LEU A 141 -12.44 6.90 -16.76
N PHE A 142 -12.55 5.59 -16.58
CA PHE A 142 -12.46 4.92 -15.27
C PHE A 142 -11.19 4.11 -15.24
N MET A 143 -10.37 4.33 -14.24
CA MET A 143 -9.13 3.58 -14.01
C MET A 143 -9.38 2.58 -12.91
N HIS A 144 -9.02 1.32 -13.14
CA HIS A 144 -9.07 0.27 -12.15
C HIS A 144 -7.69 -0.32 -11.99
N ILE A 145 -7.32 -0.59 -10.74
CA ILE A 145 -6.07 -1.24 -10.37
C ILE A 145 -6.44 -2.43 -9.48
N ALA A 146 -5.90 -3.60 -9.79
CA ALA A 146 -6.04 -4.82 -9.01
C ALA A 146 -4.67 -5.30 -8.55
N TRP A 147 -4.62 -5.95 -7.38
CA TRP A 147 -3.42 -6.59 -6.82
C TRP A 147 -3.82 -7.74 -5.91
N ASP A 148 -2.88 -8.66 -5.61
CA ASP A 148 -3.06 -9.84 -4.75
C ASP A 148 -2.96 -9.50 -3.24
#